data_21547fdf90361aa898b7ae4026897389
#
_entry.id   21547fdf90361aa898b7ae4026897389
#
_cell.length_a   1.000
_cell.length_b   1.000
_cell.length_c   1.000
_cell.angle_alpha   90.00
_cell.angle_beta   90.00
_cell.angle_gamma   90.00
#
_symmetry.space_group_name_H-M   'P 1'
#
loop_
_entity.id
_entity.type
_entity.pdbx_description
1 polymer ?
#
loop_
_entity_poly.entity_id
_entity_poly.type
_entity_poly.pdbx_seq_one_letter_code
_entity_poly.pdbx_strand_id
1 'polypeptide(L)'
;MTQLPEPNFIDRNPETITNEWIKLYEEKSGKTLQPAQIERLMVDVGAYRETVLRMAIQETAKQNLLSYASLDNLEHIGEPLDVRKLLASSSVTTLQFSVDSPLDFNFTIQSGVEVETKDGLFVFQTHEPVVLIAGETSVTVKATCETSGIASNNYSIGSINNLITPLSYISKVENITISDGGADDEDADSLRERIRQAPEKFSNAGSRGAYRYHTLSAHQSITDVAIKSPTPGVVNIYPLTSLGNPTKEVLDIVQAYLSDDKIRPLTDLVQVLSPEEKIFTIKATLYLYKDADQESVLKTIEEKLKEYKKTLSEKLGKNVIRTQIIAILNSVYGVFKVDLNLEADIDIKEHQWANLENWEINIGGYADE
;
A
#
# COMPACT_ATOMS: atom_id res chain seq x y z
N MET A 1 -14.23 -4.23 -10.80
CA MET A 1 -15.67 -4.28 -10.40
C MET A 1 -16.39 -3.08 -11.00
N THR A 2 -17.64 -3.23 -11.42
CA THR A 2 -18.45 -2.10 -11.92
C THR A 2 -18.72 -1.18 -10.73
N GLN A 3 -18.22 0.04 -10.77
CA GLN A 3 -18.47 1.03 -9.74
C GLN A 3 -19.97 1.37 -9.73
N LEU A 4 -20.62 1.24 -8.59
CA LEU A 4 -22.01 1.62 -8.44
C LEU A 4 -22.17 3.13 -8.70
N PRO A 5 -23.29 3.57 -9.29
CA PRO A 5 -23.53 5.00 -9.48
C PRO A 5 -23.56 5.72 -8.12
N GLU A 6 -23.13 6.98 -8.11
CA GLU A 6 -23.15 7.79 -6.89
C GLU A 6 -24.59 7.93 -6.37
N PRO A 7 -24.85 7.57 -5.10
CA PRO A 7 -26.19 7.69 -4.53
C PRO A 7 -26.58 9.16 -4.34
N ASN A 8 -27.82 9.48 -4.61
CA ASN A 8 -28.40 10.79 -4.35
C ASN A 8 -29.47 10.66 -3.26
N PHE A 9 -29.14 11.10 -2.05
CA PHE A 9 -30.03 11.02 -0.88
C PHE A 9 -30.96 12.22 -0.74
N ILE A 10 -30.55 13.39 -1.26
CA ILE A 10 -31.27 14.65 -1.15
C ILE A 10 -30.97 15.53 -2.35
N ASP A 11 -31.97 16.26 -2.84
CA ASP A 11 -31.75 17.25 -3.90
C ASP A 11 -30.87 18.41 -3.38
N ARG A 12 -29.82 18.72 -4.13
CA ARG A 12 -28.80 19.73 -3.80
C ARG A 12 -28.73 20.83 -4.85
N ASN A 13 -29.63 20.85 -5.82
CA ASN A 13 -29.62 21.87 -6.85
C ASN A 13 -29.92 23.25 -6.23
N PRO A 14 -28.98 24.20 -6.24
CA PRO A 14 -29.17 25.50 -5.64
C PRO A 14 -30.35 26.31 -6.23
N GLU A 15 -30.59 26.12 -7.54
CA GLU A 15 -31.68 26.80 -8.24
C GLU A 15 -33.05 26.28 -7.76
N THR A 16 -33.19 24.93 -7.65
CA THR A 16 -34.40 24.31 -7.12
C THR A 16 -34.69 24.81 -5.70
N ILE A 17 -33.68 24.79 -4.83
CA ILE A 17 -33.81 25.22 -3.42
C ILE A 17 -34.17 26.69 -3.34
N THR A 18 -33.52 27.56 -4.12
CA THR A 18 -33.83 28.98 -4.15
C THR A 18 -35.29 29.22 -4.59
N ASN A 19 -35.76 28.52 -5.61
CA ASN A 19 -37.13 28.63 -6.09
C ASN A 19 -38.15 28.13 -5.05
N GLU A 20 -37.83 27.05 -4.32
CA GLU A 20 -38.66 26.58 -3.19
C GLU A 20 -38.78 27.64 -2.10
N TRP A 21 -37.69 28.31 -1.74
CA TRP A 21 -37.69 29.41 -0.74
C TRP A 21 -38.47 30.62 -1.20
N ILE A 22 -38.31 31.04 -2.46
CA ILE A 22 -39.08 32.13 -3.05
C ILE A 22 -40.58 31.84 -2.98
N LYS A 23 -40.97 30.65 -3.48
CA LYS A 23 -42.36 30.21 -3.50
C LYS A 23 -42.97 30.17 -2.08
N LEU A 24 -42.22 29.61 -1.12
CA LEU A 24 -42.66 29.57 0.27
C LEU A 24 -42.85 30.96 0.87
N TYR A 25 -41.94 31.89 0.60
CA TYR A 25 -42.04 33.26 1.06
C TYR A 25 -43.25 33.97 0.45
N GLU A 26 -43.47 33.85 -0.87
CA GLU A 26 -44.59 34.44 -1.59
C GLU A 26 -45.94 33.89 -1.08
N GLU A 27 -46.05 32.59 -0.87
CA GLU A 27 -47.23 31.96 -0.28
C GLU A 27 -47.56 32.44 1.13
N LYS A 28 -46.52 32.65 1.98
CA LYS A 28 -46.72 33.08 3.36
C LYS A 28 -46.96 34.59 3.51
N SER A 29 -46.30 35.40 2.68
CA SER A 29 -46.39 36.87 2.76
C SER A 29 -47.51 37.49 1.91
N GLY A 30 -48.00 36.75 0.91
CA GLY A 30 -48.92 37.24 -0.12
C GLY A 30 -48.30 38.29 -1.07
N LYS A 31 -46.95 38.39 -1.10
CA LYS A 31 -46.21 39.36 -1.91
C LYS A 31 -45.31 38.62 -2.90
N THR A 32 -45.23 39.11 -4.13
CA THR A 32 -44.27 38.63 -5.12
C THR A 32 -42.90 39.30 -4.88
N LEU A 33 -41.87 38.44 -4.78
CA LEU A 33 -40.49 38.90 -4.57
C LEU A 33 -39.84 39.38 -5.87
N GLN A 34 -39.32 40.63 -5.86
CA GLN A 34 -38.55 41.17 -6.96
C GLN A 34 -37.03 41.04 -6.66
N PRO A 35 -36.17 40.86 -7.68
CA PRO A 35 -34.74 40.63 -7.47
C PRO A 35 -34.00 41.70 -6.66
N ALA A 36 -34.45 42.93 -6.69
CA ALA A 36 -33.81 44.08 -6.00
C ALA A 36 -34.33 44.34 -4.58
N GLN A 37 -35.23 43.53 -4.05
CA GLN A 37 -35.80 43.72 -2.72
C GLN A 37 -34.87 43.15 -1.62
N ILE A 38 -34.89 43.81 -0.44
CA ILE A 38 -34.11 43.34 0.73
C ILE A 38 -34.56 41.97 1.17
N GLU A 39 -35.88 41.69 1.13
CA GLU A 39 -36.45 40.39 1.46
C GLU A 39 -35.92 39.27 0.54
N ARG A 40 -35.65 39.63 -0.73
CA ARG A 40 -35.04 38.67 -1.68
C ARG A 40 -33.63 38.28 -1.23
N LEU A 41 -32.81 39.20 -0.76
CA LEU A 41 -31.48 38.90 -0.24
C LEU A 41 -31.54 37.96 0.97
N MET A 42 -32.53 38.16 1.87
CA MET A 42 -32.70 37.25 3.01
C MET A 42 -33.11 35.84 2.58
N VAL A 43 -33.98 35.73 1.58
CA VAL A 43 -34.37 34.44 0.99
C VAL A 43 -33.19 33.76 0.34
N ASP A 44 -32.37 34.49 -0.43
CA ASP A 44 -31.19 33.94 -1.08
C ASP A 44 -30.14 33.45 -0.07
N VAL A 45 -29.93 34.18 1.05
CA VAL A 45 -29.06 33.74 2.16
C VAL A 45 -29.60 32.45 2.80
N GLY A 46 -30.92 32.38 3.03
CA GLY A 46 -31.56 31.18 3.57
C GLY A 46 -31.40 29.97 2.64
N ALA A 47 -31.68 30.14 1.35
CA ALA A 47 -31.53 29.12 0.33
C ALA A 47 -30.07 28.63 0.19
N TYR A 48 -29.11 29.54 0.26
CA TYR A 48 -27.69 29.20 0.28
C TYR A 48 -27.33 28.34 1.51
N ARG A 49 -27.79 28.76 2.69
CA ARG A 49 -27.54 27.97 3.93
C ARG A 49 -28.16 26.59 3.87
N GLU A 50 -29.37 26.46 3.32
CA GLU A 50 -30.00 25.15 3.12
C GLU A 50 -29.22 24.30 2.09
N THR A 51 -28.77 24.89 1.00
CA THR A 51 -27.91 24.19 0.03
C THR A 51 -26.68 23.60 0.71
N VAL A 52 -25.98 24.37 1.54
CA VAL A 52 -24.82 23.90 2.31
C VAL A 52 -25.20 22.78 3.27
N LEU A 53 -26.34 22.89 3.94
CA LEU A 53 -26.85 21.83 4.83
C LEU A 53 -27.19 20.55 4.06
N ARG A 54 -27.87 20.67 2.92
CA ARG A 54 -28.19 19.51 2.06
C ARG A 54 -26.92 18.82 1.52
N MET A 55 -25.88 19.62 1.18
CA MET A 55 -24.56 19.08 0.84
C MET A 55 -23.94 18.30 2.00
N ALA A 56 -23.98 18.84 3.22
CA ALA A 56 -23.49 18.15 4.41
C ALA A 56 -24.26 16.87 4.71
N ILE A 57 -25.60 16.88 4.57
CA ILE A 57 -26.45 15.68 4.74
C ILE A 57 -26.05 14.61 3.72
N GLN A 58 -25.92 14.98 2.46
CA GLN A 58 -25.51 14.07 1.39
C GLN A 58 -24.16 13.41 1.70
N GLU A 59 -23.17 14.22 2.11
CA GLU A 59 -21.84 13.71 2.40
C GLU A 59 -21.85 12.82 3.65
N THR A 60 -22.55 13.21 4.71
CA THR A 60 -22.71 12.40 5.92
C THR A 60 -23.41 11.06 5.61
N ALA A 61 -24.42 11.08 4.75
CA ALA A 61 -25.11 9.85 4.33
C ALA A 61 -24.18 8.90 3.54
N LYS A 62 -23.32 9.46 2.68
CA LYS A 62 -22.31 8.69 1.93
C LYS A 62 -21.30 8.01 2.87
N GLN A 63 -20.96 8.63 4.01
CA GLN A 63 -20.02 8.06 4.97
C GLN A 63 -20.48 6.74 5.59
N ASN A 64 -21.79 6.40 5.49
CA ASN A 64 -22.33 5.09 5.90
C ASN A 64 -22.19 4.00 4.83
N LEU A 65 -21.65 4.34 3.67
CA LEU A 65 -21.47 3.39 2.57
C LEU A 65 -19.99 3.04 2.41
N LEU A 66 -19.69 1.75 2.45
CA LEU A 66 -18.32 1.22 2.36
C LEU A 66 -17.49 1.85 1.22
N SER A 67 -18.12 2.12 0.07
CA SER A 67 -17.43 2.67 -1.12
C SER A 67 -17.01 4.14 -0.99
N TYR A 68 -17.61 4.88 -0.06
CA TYR A 68 -17.43 6.34 0.08
C TYR A 68 -16.89 6.77 1.44
N ALA A 69 -16.92 5.87 2.43
CA ALA A 69 -16.48 6.15 3.79
C ALA A 69 -15.01 6.56 3.85
N SER A 70 -14.70 7.58 4.63
CA SER A 70 -13.34 7.97 5.00
C SER A 70 -12.74 6.95 5.97
N LEU A 71 -11.41 7.01 6.19
CA LEU A 71 -10.68 6.06 7.03
C LEU A 71 -11.33 5.87 8.41
N ASP A 72 -11.65 6.96 9.09
CA ASP A 72 -12.24 6.93 10.44
C ASP A 72 -13.62 6.24 10.45
N ASN A 73 -14.45 6.47 9.41
CA ASN A 73 -15.75 5.84 9.30
C ASN A 73 -15.65 4.37 8.84
N LEU A 74 -14.59 4.00 8.11
CA LEU A 74 -14.35 2.61 7.73
C LEU A 74 -14.13 1.70 8.94
N GLU A 75 -13.47 2.16 9.99
CA GLU A 75 -13.30 1.38 11.21
C GLU A 75 -14.64 1.05 11.87
N HIS A 76 -15.57 2.00 11.89
CA HIS A 76 -16.94 1.76 12.40
C HIS A 76 -17.75 0.80 11.53
N ILE A 77 -17.56 0.86 10.19
CA ILE A 77 -18.20 -0.09 9.27
C ILE A 77 -17.59 -1.49 9.42
N GLY A 78 -16.29 -1.57 9.70
CA GLY A 78 -15.57 -2.83 9.89
C GLY A 78 -15.78 -3.50 11.25
N GLU A 79 -16.14 -2.73 12.30
CA GLU A 79 -16.27 -3.22 13.67
C GLU A 79 -17.21 -4.42 13.82
N PRO A 80 -18.43 -4.47 13.23
CA PRO A 80 -19.30 -5.65 13.32
C PRO A 80 -18.73 -6.92 12.69
N LEU A 81 -17.72 -6.76 11.82
CA LEU A 81 -16.98 -7.86 11.17
C LEU A 81 -15.65 -8.14 11.86
N ASP A 82 -15.37 -7.47 12.99
CA ASP A 82 -14.08 -7.53 13.69
C ASP A 82 -12.90 -7.25 12.74
N VAL A 83 -13.02 -6.18 11.95
CA VAL A 83 -11.98 -5.65 11.07
C VAL A 83 -11.59 -4.28 11.55
N ARG A 84 -10.35 -4.15 11.98
CA ARG A 84 -9.74 -2.88 12.41
C ARG A 84 -8.59 -2.52 11.50
N LYS A 85 -8.26 -1.25 11.43
CA LYS A 85 -7.08 -0.76 10.73
C LYS A 85 -5.82 -1.46 11.23
N LEU A 86 -4.96 -1.90 10.32
CA LEU A 86 -3.63 -2.39 10.66
C LEU A 86 -2.72 -1.20 10.94
N LEU A 87 -2.12 -1.20 12.12
CA LEU A 87 -1.21 -0.13 12.55
C LEU A 87 0.17 -0.34 11.95
N ALA A 88 0.94 0.75 11.86
CA ALA A 88 2.31 0.72 11.40
C ALA A 88 3.14 -0.32 12.17
N SER A 89 3.97 -1.06 11.47
CA SER A 89 4.93 -2.00 12.04
C SER A 89 6.35 -1.47 11.99
N SER A 90 7.17 -1.90 12.93
CA SER A 90 8.58 -1.53 13.01
C SER A 90 9.45 -2.49 12.21
N SER A 91 10.54 -1.99 11.61
CA SER A 91 11.53 -2.83 10.97
C SER A 91 12.35 -3.61 11.99
N VAL A 92 12.83 -4.78 11.58
CA VAL A 92 13.61 -5.70 12.39
C VAL A 92 14.96 -5.96 11.70
N THR A 93 16.00 -6.13 12.47
CA THR A 93 17.32 -6.57 12.00
C THR A 93 17.97 -7.50 13.01
N THR A 94 19.05 -8.17 12.63
CA THR A 94 19.89 -8.94 13.55
C THR A 94 21.18 -8.15 13.80
N LEU A 95 21.42 -7.82 15.08
CA LEU A 95 22.64 -7.17 15.53
C LEU A 95 23.65 -8.22 15.98
N GLN A 96 24.90 -7.98 15.65
CA GLN A 96 26.05 -8.74 16.16
C GLN A 96 26.85 -7.85 17.10
N PHE A 97 27.04 -8.31 18.33
CA PHE A 97 27.92 -7.71 19.33
C PHE A 97 29.24 -8.48 19.36
N SER A 98 30.35 -7.78 19.33
CA SER A 98 31.69 -8.37 19.26
C SER A 98 32.61 -7.84 20.33
N VAL A 99 33.55 -8.67 20.79
CA VAL A 99 34.63 -8.34 21.73
C VAL A 99 35.98 -8.45 21.03
N ASP A 100 36.96 -7.65 21.44
CA ASP A 100 38.31 -7.68 20.86
C ASP A 100 39.09 -8.97 21.15
N SER A 101 38.81 -9.60 22.28
CA SER A 101 39.41 -10.87 22.69
C SER A 101 38.37 -11.74 23.42
N PRO A 102 38.42 -13.05 23.25
CA PRO A 102 37.51 -13.96 23.95
C PRO A 102 37.53 -13.74 25.46
N LEU A 103 36.36 -13.71 26.07
CA LEU A 103 36.22 -13.63 27.55
C LEU A 103 36.39 -15.03 28.16
N ASP A 104 36.86 -15.08 29.39
CA ASP A 104 36.99 -16.32 30.18
C ASP A 104 35.74 -16.64 31.02
N PHE A 105 34.69 -15.81 30.90
CA PHE A 105 33.40 -15.96 31.56
C PHE A 105 32.26 -15.63 30.62
N ASN A 106 31.05 -16.08 30.97
CA ASN A 106 29.83 -15.74 30.22
C ASN A 106 29.42 -14.31 30.53
N PHE A 107 29.21 -13.50 29.48
CA PHE A 107 28.75 -12.13 29.59
C PHE A 107 27.35 -11.98 29.06
N THR A 108 26.40 -11.48 29.85
CA THR A 108 25.01 -11.29 29.44
C THR A 108 24.79 -9.86 28.99
N ILE A 109 24.38 -9.70 27.72
CA ILE A 109 23.84 -8.44 27.18
C ILE A 109 22.36 -8.44 27.49
N GLN A 110 21.90 -7.43 28.26
CA GLN A 110 20.51 -7.31 28.66
C GLN A 110 19.62 -6.91 27.46
N SER A 111 18.31 -7.12 27.60
CA SER A 111 17.32 -6.51 26.69
C SER A 111 17.33 -4.98 26.86
N GLY A 112 16.85 -4.26 25.84
CA GLY A 112 16.77 -2.80 25.88
C GLY A 112 18.07 -2.10 25.48
N VAL A 113 19.02 -2.80 24.84
CA VAL A 113 20.20 -2.16 24.27
C VAL A 113 19.85 -1.45 22.99
N GLU A 114 20.17 -0.16 22.95
CA GLU A 114 19.86 0.75 21.85
C GLU A 114 21.09 0.95 20.95
N VAL A 115 20.88 0.74 19.65
CA VAL A 115 21.88 0.92 18.60
C VAL A 115 21.31 1.82 17.51
N GLU A 116 21.97 2.94 17.30
CA GLU A 116 21.55 3.95 16.33
C GLU A 116 22.12 3.66 14.93
N THR A 117 21.42 4.08 13.92
CA THR A 117 21.92 4.08 12.54
C THR A 117 23.06 5.09 12.37
N LYS A 118 23.96 4.84 11.41
CA LYS A 118 25.12 5.70 11.14
C LYS A 118 24.75 7.14 10.79
N ASP A 119 23.56 7.36 10.23
CA ASP A 119 23.01 8.69 9.90
C ASP A 119 22.27 9.36 11.07
N GLY A 120 22.09 8.65 12.20
CA GLY A 120 21.43 9.17 13.39
C GLY A 120 19.91 9.30 13.29
N LEU A 121 19.28 8.67 12.29
CA LEU A 121 17.85 8.84 12.04
C LEU A 121 16.98 7.85 12.80
N PHE A 122 17.46 6.62 13.04
CA PHE A 122 16.69 5.55 13.65
C PHE A 122 17.48 4.84 14.75
N VAL A 123 16.75 4.39 15.77
CA VAL A 123 17.28 3.61 16.88
C VAL A 123 16.65 2.22 16.87
N PHE A 124 17.49 1.19 16.96
CA PHE A 124 17.08 -0.21 17.06
C PHE A 124 17.35 -0.72 18.46
N GLN A 125 16.35 -1.36 19.07
CA GLN A 125 16.40 -1.86 20.44
C GLN A 125 16.31 -3.39 20.47
N THR A 126 17.14 -4.03 21.30
CA THR A 126 17.07 -5.48 21.55
C THR A 126 15.96 -5.79 22.57
N HIS A 127 15.14 -6.82 22.29
CA HIS A 127 14.03 -7.20 23.19
C HIS A 127 14.35 -8.37 24.10
N GLU A 128 15.33 -9.19 23.73
CA GLU A 128 15.71 -10.37 24.49
C GLU A 128 17.15 -10.26 25.01
N PRO A 129 17.43 -10.75 26.22
CA PRO A 129 18.80 -10.85 26.68
C PRO A 129 19.53 -11.96 25.91
N VAL A 130 20.82 -11.72 25.61
CA VAL A 130 21.65 -12.71 24.94
C VAL A 130 22.95 -12.91 25.71
N VAL A 131 23.45 -14.15 25.75
CA VAL A 131 24.67 -14.52 26.48
C VAL A 131 25.81 -14.78 25.50
N LEU A 132 26.85 -13.95 25.58
CA LEU A 132 28.13 -14.24 24.97
C LEU A 132 28.84 -15.31 25.81
N ILE A 133 29.02 -16.50 25.25
CA ILE A 133 29.61 -17.64 25.95
C ILE A 133 31.10 -17.45 26.07
N ALA A 134 31.67 -17.90 27.19
CA ALA A 134 33.13 -17.88 27.42
C ALA A 134 33.90 -18.55 26.26
N GLY A 135 34.89 -17.86 25.72
CA GLY A 135 35.67 -18.32 24.56
C GLY A 135 35.11 -17.88 23.20
N GLU A 136 33.91 -17.35 23.11
CA GLU A 136 33.35 -16.77 21.89
C GLU A 136 33.75 -15.31 21.74
N THR A 137 33.81 -14.82 20.49
CA THR A 137 34.17 -13.42 20.17
C THR A 137 32.98 -12.59 19.73
N SER A 138 31.83 -13.20 19.46
CA SER A 138 30.61 -12.50 19.07
C SER A 138 29.35 -13.24 19.41
N VAL A 139 28.24 -12.49 19.52
CA VAL A 139 26.88 -13.03 19.72
C VAL A 139 25.90 -12.20 18.93
N THR A 140 24.80 -12.83 18.49
CA THR A 140 23.78 -12.18 17.69
C THR A 140 22.44 -12.16 18.41
N VAL A 141 21.67 -11.08 18.19
CA VAL A 141 20.32 -10.91 18.74
C VAL A 141 19.46 -10.09 17.78
N LYS A 142 18.15 -10.39 17.74
CA LYS A 142 17.19 -9.57 16.99
C LYS A 142 16.96 -8.22 17.69
N ALA A 143 16.86 -7.17 16.88
CA ALA A 143 16.52 -5.83 17.34
C ALA A 143 15.44 -5.23 16.42
N THR A 144 14.57 -4.43 17.03
CA THR A 144 13.44 -3.78 16.34
C THR A 144 13.62 -2.27 16.41
N CYS A 145 13.29 -1.57 15.33
CA CYS A 145 13.29 -0.12 15.30
C CYS A 145 12.24 0.44 16.27
N GLU A 146 12.59 1.45 17.05
CA GLU A 146 11.63 2.12 17.93
C GLU A 146 10.58 2.91 17.17
N THR A 147 10.94 3.44 16.01
CA THR A 147 10.02 4.16 15.13
C THR A 147 9.40 3.18 14.14
N SER A 148 8.07 3.04 14.20
CA SER A 148 7.32 2.26 13.22
C SER A 148 7.23 2.98 11.88
N GLY A 149 7.10 2.22 10.81
CA GLY A 149 6.97 2.72 9.45
C GLY A 149 7.99 2.12 8.48
N ILE A 150 7.80 2.40 7.22
CA ILE A 150 8.65 1.89 6.12
C ILE A 150 10.04 2.56 6.07
N ALA A 151 10.18 3.74 6.67
CA ALA A 151 11.38 4.57 6.53
C ALA A 151 12.65 3.94 7.14
N SER A 152 12.49 3.06 8.15
CA SER A 152 13.58 2.33 8.79
C SER A 152 13.97 1.02 8.11
N ASN A 153 13.34 0.68 6.98
CA ASN A 153 13.71 -0.47 6.13
C ASN A 153 14.94 -0.18 5.27
N ASN A 154 15.55 -1.25 4.76
CA ASN A 154 16.65 -1.22 3.78
C ASN A 154 17.96 -0.62 4.30
N TYR A 155 18.17 -0.53 5.61
CA TYR A 155 19.48 -0.22 6.14
C TYR A 155 20.44 -1.36 5.85
N SER A 156 21.49 -1.07 5.10
CA SER A 156 22.48 -2.07 4.65
C SER A 156 23.26 -2.66 5.83
N ILE A 157 23.83 -3.84 5.62
CA ILE A 157 24.70 -4.50 6.62
C ILE A 157 25.82 -3.55 7.06
N GLY A 158 26.04 -3.45 8.38
CA GLY A 158 27.04 -2.59 8.99
C GLY A 158 26.66 -1.10 9.11
N SER A 159 25.44 -0.72 8.75
CA SER A 159 24.95 0.68 8.84
C SER A 159 24.22 1.02 10.15
N ILE A 160 23.90 0.02 10.96
CA ILE A 160 23.33 0.16 12.31
C ILE A 160 24.46 -0.24 13.27
N ASN A 161 25.24 0.74 13.73
CA ASN A 161 26.52 0.43 14.36
C ASN A 161 26.94 1.41 15.49
N ASN A 162 26.08 2.37 15.82
CA ASN A 162 26.37 3.34 16.88
C ASN A 162 25.69 2.93 18.18
N LEU A 163 26.45 2.37 19.12
CA LEU A 163 25.94 1.96 20.42
C LEU A 163 25.68 3.20 21.28
N ILE A 164 24.41 3.50 21.61
CA ILE A 164 24.03 4.71 22.35
C ILE A 164 24.58 4.65 23.79
N THR A 165 24.42 3.52 24.44
CA THR A 165 24.97 3.31 25.80
C THR A 165 26.10 2.30 25.72
N PRO A 166 27.36 2.70 25.98
CA PRO A 166 28.49 1.78 25.96
C PRO A 166 28.31 0.60 26.89
N LEU A 167 28.55 -0.59 26.39
CA LEU A 167 28.53 -1.84 27.16
C LEU A 167 29.96 -2.26 27.51
N SER A 168 30.17 -2.73 28.76
CA SER A 168 31.46 -3.29 29.18
C SER A 168 31.81 -4.46 28.26
N TYR A 169 33.08 -4.57 27.91
CA TYR A 169 33.68 -5.61 27.07
C TYR A 169 33.26 -5.63 25.59
N ILE A 170 32.17 -4.98 25.19
CA ILE A 170 31.75 -4.91 23.79
C ILE A 170 32.56 -3.83 23.09
N SER A 171 33.29 -4.22 22.05
CA SER A 171 34.13 -3.31 21.23
C SER A 171 33.44 -2.85 19.96
N LYS A 172 32.53 -3.66 19.42
CA LYS A 172 31.83 -3.38 18.17
C LYS A 172 30.40 -3.93 18.20
N VAL A 173 29.48 -3.16 17.62
CA VAL A 173 28.14 -3.63 17.27
C VAL A 173 27.87 -3.30 15.80
N GLU A 174 27.20 -4.17 15.08
CA GLU A 174 26.72 -3.89 13.72
C GLU A 174 25.54 -4.81 13.37
N ASN A 175 24.71 -4.37 12.44
CA ASN A 175 23.70 -5.25 11.87
C ASN A 175 24.33 -6.17 10.82
N ILE A 176 23.97 -7.44 10.89
CA ILE A 176 24.42 -8.49 9.94
C ILE A 176 23.33 -8.89 8.93
N THR A 177 22.13 -8.33 9.07
CA THR A 177 21.03 -8.43 8.13
C THR A 177 20.56 -7.02 7.73
N ILE A 178 20.00 -6.89 6.54
CA ILE A 178 19.32 -5.65 6.12
C ILE A 178 18.08 -5.49 7.00
N SER A 179 17.79 -4.25 7.46
CA SER A 179 16.57 -3.98 8.22
C SER A 179 15.33 -4.06 7.33
N ASP A 180 14.27 -4.69 7.84
CA ASP A 180 13.06 -4.93 7.05
C ASP A 180 11.84 -5.28 7.91
N GLY A 181 10.64 -5.42 7.26
CA GLY A 181 9.38 -5.73 7.95
C GLY A 181 8.67 -4.51 8.53
N GLY A 182 9.25 -3.30 8.38
CA GLY A 182 8.57 -2.06 8.70
C GLY A 182 7.51 -1.73 7.64
N ALA A 183 6.36 -1.24 8.08
CA ALA A 183 5.31 -0.77 7.18
C ALA A 183 4.53 0.36 7.83
N ASP A 184 4.02 1.27 7.00
CA ASP A 184 3.19 2.38 7.46
C ASP A 184 1.78 1.88 7.82
N ASP A 185 1.01 2.74 8.44
CA ASP A 185 -0.40 2.52 8.72
C ASP A 185 -1.15 2.12 7.45
N GLU A 186 -2.09 1.18 7.59
CA GLU A 186 -2.97 0.77 6.49
C GLU A 186 -3.77 1.96 5.96
N ASP A 187 -3.78 2.12 4.64
CA ASP A 187 -4.57 3.15 3.97
C ASP A 187 -6.06 2.79 3.86
N ALA A 188 -6.87 3.80 3.50
CA ALA A 188 -8.33 3.65 3.40
C ALA A 188 -8.77 2.64 2.34
N ASP A 189 -8.03 2.48 1.24
CA ASP A 189 -8.42 1.59 0.16
C ASP A 189 -8.12 0.13 0.53
N SER A 190 -7.00 -0.11 1.18
CA SER A 190 -6.62 -1.43 1.73
C SER A 190 -7.60 -1.89 2.81
N LEU A 191 -7.93 -1.01 3.78
CA LEU A 191 -8.92 -1.30 4.82
C LEU A 191 -10.30 -1.58 4.22
N ARG A 192 -10.74 -0.78 3.24
CA ARG A 192 -12.02 -0.96 2.54
C ARG A 192 -12.09 -2.32 1.86
N GLU A 193 -11.02 -2.76 1.21
CA GLU A 193 -10.97 -4.06 0.55
C GLU A 193 -11.00 -5.21 1.58
N ARG A 194 -10.29 -5.09 2.71
CA ARG A 194 -10.35 -6.08 3.79
C ARG A 194 -11.75 -6.17 4.41
N ILE A 195 -12.42 -5.04 4.64
CA ILE A 195 -13.81 -5.04 5.13
C ILE A 195 -14.73 -5.73 4.12
N ARG A 196 -14.55 -5.50 2.81
CA ARG A 196 -15.33 -6.15 1.76
C ARG A 196 -15.13 -7.67 1.74
N GLN A 197 -13.90 -8.11 2.00
CA GLN A 197 -13.54 -9.54 2.01
C GLN A 197 -13.80 -10.22 3.36
N ALA A 198 -14.07 -9.46 4.42
CA ALA A 198 -14.24 -10.01 5.76
C ALA A 198 -15.30 -11.13 5.90
N PRO A 199 -16.42 -11.17 5.14
CA PRO A 199 -17.33 -12.31 5.17
C PRO A 199 -16.67 -13.64 4.80
N GLU A 200 -15.61 -13.64 4.02
CA GLU A 200 -14.86 -14.84 3.63
C GLU A 200 -14.12 -15.50 4.81
N LYS A 201 -13.76 -14.71 5.85
CA LYS A 201 -13.03 -15.23 7.02
C LYS A 201 -13.84 -16.28 7.81
N PHE A 202 -15.14 -16.24 7.71
CA PHE A 202 -16.02 -17.20 8.43
C PHE A 202 -16.03 -18.60 7.79
N SER A 203 -15.43 -18.76 6.63
CA SER A 203 -15.31 -20.06 5.96
C SER A 203 -14.19 -20.88 6.57
N ASN A 204 -14.51 -21.85 7.40
CA ASN A 204 -13.53 -22.80 7.97
C ASN A 204 -13.19 -23.96 7.02
N ALA A 205 -13.68 -23.92 5.76
CA ALA A 205 -13.50 -24.99 4.78
C ALA A 205 -12.21 -24.84 3.92
N GLY A 206 -11.32 -23.90 4.25
CA GLY A 206 -10.10 -23.64 3.47
C GLY A 206 -10.38 -23.03 2.11
N SER A 207 -11.39 -22.16 2.01
CA SER A 207 -11.69 -21.47 0.77
C SER A 207 -10.56 -20.51 0.35
N ARG A 208 -10.39 -20.31 -0.97
CA ARG A 208 -9.44 -19.32 -1.48
C ARG A 208 -9.72 -17.93 -0.92
N GLY A 209 -11.00 -17.55 -0.74
CA GLY A 209 -11.40 -16.28 -0.15
C GLY A 209 -10.92 -16.12 1.28
N ALA A 210 -11.08 -17.15 2.13
CA ALA A 210 -10.61 -17.15 3.51
C ALA A 210 -9.09 -17.00 3.60
N TYR A 211 -8.33 -17.80 2.85
CA TYR A 211 -6.87 -17.69 2.83
C TYR A 211 -6.41 -16.31 2.31
N ARG A 212 -7.10 -15.75 1.29
CA ARG A 212 -6.80 -14.42 0.79
C ARG A 212 -7.03 -13.36 1.87
N TYR A 213 -8.19 -13.38 2.54
CA TYR A 213 -8.51 -12.46 3.61
C TYR A 213 -7.47 -12.52 4.74
N HIS A 214 -7.17 -13.72 5.22
CA HIS A 214 -6.24 -13.91 6.31
C HIS A 214 -4.81 -13.49 5.94
N THR A 215 -4.37 -13.74 4.72
CA THR A 215 -3.05 -13.30 4.25
C THR A 215 -2.95 -11.78 4.19
N LEU A 216 -3.97 -11.10 3.62
CA LEU A 216 -4.03 -9.62 3.60
C LEU A 216 -4.14 -9.00 5.00
N SER A 217 -4.65 -9.76 5.97
CA SER A 217 -4.78 -9.32 7.37
C SER A 217 -3.51 -9.58 8.20
N ALA A 218 -2.57 -10.37 7.69
CA ALA A 218 -1.36 -10.73 8.41
C ALA A 218 -0.33 -9.58 8.44
N HIS A 219 -0.26 -8.78 7.36
CA HIS A 219 0.69 -7.66 7.29
C HIS A 219 0.21 -6.61 6.29
N GLN A 220 0.29 -5.32 6.67
CA GLN A 220 -0.24 -4.19 5.88
C GLN A 220 0.52 -3.91 4.59
N SER A 221 1.76 -4.39 4.44
CA SER A 221 2.51 -4.24 3.18
C SER A 221 1.98 -5.12 2.05
N ILE A 222 1.15 -6.13 2.36
CA ILE A 222 0.66 -7.08 1.37
C ILE A 222 -0.47 -6.44 0.56
N THR A 223 -0.30 -6.37 -0.75
CA THR A 223 -1.25 -5.76 -1.68
C THR A 223 -2.06 -6.77 -2.47
N ASP A 224 -1.48 -7.96 -2.73
CA ASP A 224 -2.16 -9.01 -3.46
C ASP A 224 -1.70 -10.40 -3.02
N VAL A 225 -2.52 -11.42 -3.28
CA VAL A 225 -2.26 -12.80 -2.87
C VAL A 225 -2.76 -13.76 -3.94
N ALA A 226 -1.91 -14.68 -4.35
CA ALA A 226 -2.32 -15.84 -5.14
C ALA A 226 -2.31 -17.12 -4.29
N ILE A 227 -3.30 -17.99 -4.53
CA ILE A 227 -3.48 -19.22 -3.77
C ILE A 227 -3.59 -20.37 -4.74
N LYS A 228 -2.74 -21.39 -4.55
CA LYS A 228 -2.72 -22.61 -5.36
C LYS A 228 -2.76 -23.85 -4.49
N SER A 229 -3.46 -24.86 -4.95
CA SER A 229 -3.41 -26.19 -4.36
C SER A 229 -2.81 -27.16 -5.42
N PRO A 230 -1.48 -27.36 -5.38
CA PRO A 230 -0.81 -28.22 -6.37
C PRO A 230 -1.17 -29.69 -6.19
N THR A 231 -1.42 -30.11 -4.96
CA THR A 231 -1.85 -31.47 -4.61
C THR A 231 -2.89 -31.40 -3.49
N PRO A 232 -3.79 -32.39 -3.36
CA PRO A 232 -4.78 -32.41 -2.27
C PRO A 232 -4.10 -32.25 -0.90
N GLY A 233 -4.65 -31.39 -0.06
CA GLY A 233 -4.13 -31.09 1.28
C GLY A 233 -2.93 -30.13 1.33
N VAL A 234 -2.37 -29.70 0.19
CA VAL A 234 -1.31 -28.69 0.15
C VAL A 234 -1.85 -27.37 -0.39
N VAL A 235 -1.64 -26.29 0.34
CA VAL A 235 -2.04 -24.93 -0.05
C VAL A 235 -0.83 -24.02 -0.10
N ASN A 236 -0.45 -23.63 -1.30
CA ASN A 236 0.63 -22.67 -1.55
C ASN A 236 0.06 -21.27 -1.64
N ILE A 237 0.59 -20.36 -0.84
CA ILE A 237 0.17 -18.97 -0.75
C ILE A 237 1.33 -18.08 -1.17
N TYR A 238 1.06 -17.17 -2.11
CA TYR A 238 2.04 -16.28 -2.70
C TYR A 238 1.62 -14.83 -2.39
N PRO A 239 2.06 -14.24 -1.27
CA PRO A 239 1.80 -12.83 -0.98
C PRO A 239 2.69 -11.94 -1.83
N LEU A 240 2.15 -10.81 -2.32
CA LEU A 240 2.88 -9.74 -3.00
C LEU A 240 2.79 -8.48 -2.17
N THR A 241 3.89 -7.75 -2.03
CA THR A 241 3.92 -6.48 -1.32
C THR A 241 3.93 -5.29 -2.29
N SER A 242 3.67 -4.08 -1.80
CA SER A 242 3.74 -2.85 -2.59
C SER A 242 5.13 -2.60 -3.20
N LEU A 243 6.17 -3.22 -2.65
CA LEU A 243 7.56 -3.13 -3.14
C LEU A 243 7.98 -4.32 -4.02
N GLY A 244 7.06 -5.23 -4.31
CA GLY A 244 7.32 -6.45 -5.07
C GLY A 244 7.40 -7.69 -4.17
N ASN A 245 8.42 -8.53 -4.34
CA ASN A 245 8.57 -9.75 -3.56
C ASN A 245 8.67 -9.45 -2.05
N PRO A 246 7.87 -10.14 -1.22
CA PRO A 246 8.00 -10.02 0.23
C PRO A 246 9.36 -10.54 0.70
N THR A 247 9.86 -9.95 1.75
CA THR A 247 11.08 -10.40 2.41
C THR A 247 10.82 -11.65 3.23
N LYS A 248 11.90 -12.28 3.67
CA LYS A 248 11.78 -13.46 4.51
C LYS A 248 11.00 -13.18 5.81
N GLU A 249 11.22 -12.02 6.42
CA GLU A 249 10.53 -11.65 7.66
C GLU A 249 9.01 -11.56 7.44
N VAL A 250 8.57 -10.91 6.35
CA VAL A 250 7.14 -10.83 6.00
C VAL A 250 6.57 -12.22 5.69
N LEU A 251 7.31 -13.08 4.98
CA LEU A 251 6.88 -14.46 4.73
C LEU A 251 6.73 -15.26 6.02
N ASP A 252 7.66 -15.10 6.96
CA ASP A 252 7.62 -15.79 8.26
C ASP A 252 6.43 -15.31 9.12
N ILE A 253 6.12 -14.00 9.13
CA ILE A 253 4.93 -13.44 9.78
C ILE A 253 3.66 -14.05 9.19
N VAL A 254 3.53 -14.05 7.87
CA VAL A 254 2.36 -14.61 7.18
C VAL A 254 2.24 -16.11 7.44
N GLN A 255 3.36 -16.86 7.40
CA GLN A 255 3.37 -18.30 7.68
C GLN A 255 2.92 -18.57 9.12
N ALA A 256 3.41 -17.82 10.11
CA ALA A 256 3.02 -17.95 11.51
C ALA A 256 1.53 -17.67 11.69
N TYR A 257 1.03 -16.57 11.12
CA TYR A 257 -0.38 -16.18 11.21
C TYR A 257 -1.32 -17.23 10.59
N LEU A 258 -0.99 -17.73 9.40
CA LEU A 258 -1.81 -18.73 8.69
C LEU A 258 -1.69 -20.15 9.28
N SER A 259 -0.71 -20.40 10.13
CA SER A 259 -0.53 -21.69 10.81
C SER A 259 -1.35 -21.82 12.09
N ASP A 260 -2.05 -20.74 12.53
CA ASP A 260 -2.93 -20.78 13.70
C ASP A 260 -4.08 -21.78 13.49
N ASP A 261 -4.34 -22.61 14.49
CA ASP A 261 -5.37 -23.66 14.45
C ASP A 261 -6.81 -23.11 14.27
N LYS A 262 -7.03 -21.82 14.56
CA LYS A 262 -8.31 -21.15 14.34
C LYS A 262 -8.52 -20.69 12.89
N ILE A 263 -7.43 -20.60 12.12
CA ILE A 263 -7.43 -20.09 10.74
C ILE A 263 -7.33 -21.23 9.74
N ARG A 264 -6.43 -22.17 10.02
CA ARG A 264 -6.10 -23.28 9.12
C ARG A 264 -7.04 -24.47 9.34
N PRO A 265 -7.67 -25.03 8.26
CA PRO A 265 -8.26 -26.35 8.33
C PRO A 265 -7.23 -27.42 8.77
N LEU A 266 -7.66 -28.36 9.57
CA LEU A 266 -6.79 -29.39 10.16
C LEU A 266 -6.05 -30.23 9.09
N THR A 267 -6.64 -30.37 7.90
CA THR A 267 -6.11 -31.20 6.79
C THR A 267 -5.16 -30.45 5.87
N ASP A 268 -5.04 -29.11 6.01
CA ASP A 268 -4.30 -28.29 5.06
C ASP A 268 -2.85 -28.09 5.53
N LEU A 269 -1.92 -28.43 4.66
CA LEU A 269 -0.51 -28.05 4.77
C LEU A 269 -0.31 -26.71 4.05
N VAL A 270 -0.27 -25.62 4.82
CA VAL A 270 -0.10 -24.27 4.30
C VAL A 270 1.39 -23.97 4.13
N GLN A 271 1.79 -23.52 2.95
CA GLN A 271 3.13 -23.09 2.61
C GLN A 271 3.10 -21.67 2.04
N VAL A 272 3.78 -20.75 2.69
CA VAL A 272 3.92 -19.37 2.21
C VAL A 272 5.21 -19.25 1.42
N LEU A 273 5.09 -18.87 0.15
CA LEU A 273 6.18 -18.85 -0.82
C LEU A 273 6.29 -17.47 -1.47
N SER A 274 7.50 -17.06 -1.81
CA SER A 274 7.70 -15.83 -2.59
C SER A 274 7.12 -15.99 -3.99
N PRO A 275 6.42 -14.99 -4.53
CA PRO A 275 6.00 -14.96 -5.93
C PRO A 275 7.21 -15.01 -6.88
N GLU A 276 7.00 -15.55 -8.06
CA GLU A 276 8.01 -15.53 -9.12
C GLU A 276 7.98 -14.18 -9.86
N GLU A 277 9.12 -13.54 -9.93
CA GLU A 277 9.29 -12.26 -10.62
C GLU A 277 9.55 -12.49 -12.12
N LYS A 278 8.83 -11.77 -12.98
CA LYS A 278 9.06 -11.70 -14.42
C LYS A 278 9.56 -10.31 -14.78
N ILE A 279 10.87 -10.20 -14.92
CA ILE A 279 11.53 -8.94 -15.28
C ILE A 279 11.38 -8.68 -16.77
N PHE A 280 11.06 -7.43 -17.13
CA PHE A 280 11.04 -6.97 -18.52
C PHE A 280 11.44 -5.51 -18.62
N THR A 281 11.78 -5.08 -19.83
CA THR A 281 12.15 -3.69 -20.15
C THR A 281 11.27 -3.16 -21.28
N ILE A 282 10.99 -1.87 -21.27
CA ILE A 282 10.27 -1.18 -22.35
C ILE A 282 11.29 -0.40 -23.18
N LYS A 283 11.35 -0.67 -24.50
CA LYS A 283 12.07 0.17 -25.45
C LYS A 283 11.09 0.69 -26.48
N ALA A 284 11.02 2.01 -26.64
CA ALA A 284 10.10 2.62 -27.58
C ALA A 284 10.76 3.80 -28.30
N THR A 285 10.40 3.95 -29.58
CA THR A 285 10.73 5.13 -30.37
C THR A 285 9.46 5.93 -30.61
N LEU A 286 9.47 7.19 -30.24
CA LEU A 286 8.36 8.11 -30.37
C LEU A 286 8.57 9.06 -31.53
N TYR A 287 7.51 9.32 -32.28
CA TYR A 287 7.44 10.41 -33.24
C TYR A 287 6.51 11.47 -32.69
N LEU A 288 6.96 12.72 -32.68
CA LEU A 288 6.22 13.83 -32.08
C LEU A 288 5.59 14.72 -33.15
N TYR A 289 4.56 15.48 -32.80
CA TYR A 289 4.11 16.60 -33.61
C TYR A 289 5.16 17.73 -33.57
N LYS A 290 5.25 18.55 -34.62
CA LYS A 290 6.26 19.61 -34.73
C LYS A 290 6.17 20.70 -33.67
N ASP A 291 4.98 20.93 -33.17
CA ASP A 291 4.68 21.92 -32.12
C ASP A 291 4.83 21.37 -30.70
N ALA A 292 5.14 20.08 -30.57
CA ALA A 292 5.30 19.44 -29.26
C ALA A 292 6.64 19.80 -28.60
N ASP A 293 6.57 20.18 -27.33
CA ASP A 293 7.76 20.35 -26.51
C ASP A 293 8.30 18.98 -26.04
N GLN A 294 9.45 18.60 -26.57
CA GLN A 294 10.06 17.28 -26.33
C GLN A 294 10.31 17.03 -24.84
N GLU A 295 10.78 18.02 -24.08
CA GLU A 295 11.12 17.86 -22.67
C GLU A 295 9.87 17.59 -21.83
N SER A 296 8.82 18.33 -22.06
CA SER A 296 7.50 18.14 -21.41
C SER A 296 6.89 16.78 -21.73
N VAL A 297 6.97 16.34 -22.99
CA VAL A 297 6.48 15.02 -23.43
C VAL A 297 7.23 13.90 -22.70
N LEU A 298 8.56 13.94 -22.71
CA LEU A 298 9.38 12.91 -22.04
C LEU A 298 9.13 12.85 -20.54
N LYS A 299 9.00 13.99 -19.88
CA LYS A 299 8.65 14.04 -18.45
C LYS A 299 7.30 13.40 -18.16
N THR A 300 6.27 13.73 -18.95
CA THR A 300 4.93 13.16 -18.79
C THR A 300 4.91 11.64 -19.03
N ILE A 301 5.69 11.17 -20.02
CA ILE A 301 5.86 9.74 -20.29
C ILE A 301 6.53 9.03 -19.11
N GLU A 302 7.56 9.63 -18.54
CA GLU A 302 8.24 9.07 -17.38
C GLU A 302 7.29 8.91 -16.17
N GLU A 303 6.45 9.92 -15.91
CA GLU A 303 5.43 9.86 -14.86
C GLU A 303 4.42 8.73 -15.12
N LYS A 304 3.92 8.59 -16.36
CA LYS A 304 2.99 7.52 -16.73
C LYS A 304 3.62 6.12 -16.66
N LEU A 305 4.89 5.98 -17.02
CA LEU A 305 5.59 4.69 -16.91
C LEU A 305 5.88 4.33 -15.45
N LYS A 306 6.15 5.30 -14.58
CA LYS A 306 6.25 5.08 -13.13
C LYS A 306 4.91 4.61 -12.54
N GLU A 307 3.80 5.22 -12.94
CA GLU A 307 2.46 4.79 -12.54
C GLU A 307 2.13 3.38 -13.05
N TYR A 308 2.46 3.10 -14.31
CA TYR A 308 2.29 1.76 -14.89
C TYR A 308 3.11 0.71 -14.15
N LYS A 309 4.41 0.99 -13.87
CA LYS A 309 5.28 0.14 -13.05
C LYS A 309 4.64 -0.16 -11.70
N LYS A 310 4.16 0.86 -10.98
CA LYS A 310 3.46 0.70 -9.71
C LYS A 310 2.25 -0.21 -9.84
N THR A 311 1.41 -0.01 -10.85
CA THR A 311 0.21 -0.83 -11.09
C THR A 311 0.54 -2.31 -11.36
N LEU A 312 1.70 -2.60 -11.95
CA LEU A 312 2.17 -3.97 -12.18
C LEU A 312 2.73 -4.60 -10.90
N SER A 313 3.51 -3.84 -10.12
CA SER A 313 4.14 -4.34 -8.89
C SER A 313 3.12 -4.65 -7.77
N GLU A 314 1.91 -4.12 -7.85
CA GLU A 314 0.85 -4.34 -6.87
C GLU A 314 -0.09 -5.50 -7.21
N LYS A 315 0.11 -6.21 -8.33
CA LYS A 315 -0.82 -7.25 -8.82
C LYS A 315 -0.12 -8.49 -9.31
N LEU A 316 -0.58 -9.64 -8.82
CA LEU A 316 -0.21 -10.96 -9.34
C LEU A 316 -1.04 -11.31 -10.59
N GLY A 317 -0.46 -12.11 -11.48
CA GLY A 317 -1.14 -12.64 -12.66
C GLY A 317 -1.55 -11.59 -13.69
N LYS A 318 -1.01 -10.36 -13.63
CA LYS A 318 -1.35 -9.30 -14.57
C LYS A 318 -0.44 -9.36 -15.79
N ASN A 319 -0.99 -9.75 -16.94
CA ASN A 319 -0.27 -9.80 -18.21
C ASN A 319 0.23 -8.43 -18.65
N VAL A 320 1.39 -8.40 -19.30
CA VAL A 320 1.94 -7.21 -19.94
C VAL A 320 1.49 -7.21 -21.41
N ILE A 321 0.57 -6.30 -21.73
CA ILE A 321 -0.05 -6.23 -23.05
C ILE A 321 0.54 -5.07 -23.85
N ARG A 322 1.11 -5.36 -25.02
CA ARG A 322 1.76 -4.37 -25.91
C ARG A 322 0.86 -3.20 -26.27
N THR A 323 -0.39 -3.47 -26.61
CA THR A 323 -1.34 -2.43 -27.02
C THR A 323 -1.69 -1.49 -25.86
N GLN A 324 -1.66 -1.97 -24.61
CA GLN A 324 -1.85 -1.10 -23.43
C GLN A 324 -0.67 -0.15 -23.26
N ILE A 325 0.58 -0.65 -23.42
CA ILE A 325 1.77 0.19 -23.36
C ILE A 325 1.73 1.26 -24.45
N ILE A 326 1.41 0.87 -25.70
CA ILE A 326 1.26 1.82 -26.81
C ILE A 326 0.18 2.85 -26.50
N ALA A 327 -0.96 2.43 -25.94
CA ALA A 327 -2.04 3.35 -25.56
C ALA A 327 -1.61 4.35 -24.48
N ILE A 328 -0.85 3.89 -23.47
CA ILE A 328 -0.30 4.76 -22.43
C ILE A 328 0.62 5.82 -23.04
N LEU A 329 1.55 5.42 -23.90
CA LEU A 329 2.50 6.33 -24.53
C LEU A 329 1.82 7.30 -25.51
N ASN A 330 0.87 6.80 -26.32
CA ASN A 330 0.09 7.62 -27.27
C ASN A 330 -0.89 8.59 -26.58
N SER A 331 -1.27 8.33 -25.33
CA SER A 331 -2.18 9.22 -24.57
C SER A 331 -1.52 10.53 -24.15
N VAL A 332 -0.21 10.68 -24.34
CA VAL A 332 0.51 11.91 -24.02
C VAL A 332 0.36 12.90 -25.16
N TYR A 333 -0.13 14.10 -24.84
CA TYR A 333 -0.24 15.17 -25.83
C TYR A 333 1.12 15.47 -26.46
N GLY A 334 1.15 15.59 -27.78
CA GLY A 334 2.38 15.80 -28.54
C GLY A 334 2.99 14.53 -29.14
N VAL A 335 2.53 13.33 -28.75
CA VAL A 335 2.96 12.07 -29.36
C VAL A 335 2.09 11.77 -30.60
N PHE A 336 2.71 11.68 -31.76
CA PHE A 336 2.06 11.33 -33.03
C PHE A 336 2.00 9.81 -33.22
N LYS A 337 3.13 9.10 -32.97
CA LYS A 337 3.24 7.65 -33.21
C LYS A 337 4.21 7.03 -32.21
N VAL A 338 3.94 5.78 -31.82
CA VAL A 338 4.80 4.97 -30.95
C VAL A 338 5.21 3.70 -31.67
N ASP A 339 6.49 3.48 -31.81
CA ASP A 339 7.07 2.20 -32.26
C ASP A 339 7.66 1.49 -31.03
N LEU A 340 6.93 0.49 -30.51
CA LEU A 340 7.30 -0.29 -29.33
C LEU A 340 8.13 -1.52 -29.73
N ASN A 341 9.33 -1.64 -29.20
CA ASN A 341 10.18 -2.80 -29.39
C ASN A 341 9.93 -3.84 -28.28
N LEU A 342 8.78 -4.47 -28.30
CA LEU A 342 8.41 -5.64 -27.50
C LEU A 342 7.78 -6.64 -28.47
N GLU A 343 8.40 -7.81 -28.66
CA GLU A 343 8.02 -8.74 -29.73
C GLU A 343 6.61 -9.33 -29.57
N ALA A 344 6.23 -9.66 -28.31
CA ALA A 344 4.93 -10.25 -27.97
C ALA A 344 4.42 -9.76 -26.63
N ASP A 345 3.16 -10.01 -26.34
CA ASP A 345 2.60 -9.86 -25.00
C ASP A 345 3.30 -10.84 -24.04
N ILE A 346 3.46 -10.46 -22.77
CA ILE A 346 4.08 -11.30 -21.75
C ILE A 346 2.98 -11.88 -20.86
N ASP A 347 2.81 -13.19 -20.94
CA ASP A 347 1.87 -13.91 -20.08
C ASP A 347 2.45 -14.10 -18.68
N ILE A 348 1.69 -13.65 -17.68
CA ILE A 348 2.03 -13.73 -16.26
C ILE A 348 1.08 -14.71 -15.58
N LYS A 349 1.62 -15.78 -15.00
CA LYS A 349 0.84 -16.78 -14.28
C LYS A 349 0.33 -16.21 -12.95
N GLU A 350 -0.73 -16.80 -12.39
CA GLU A 350 -1.38 -16.34 -11.15
C GLU A 350 -0.42 -16.10 -9.97
N HIS A 351 0.69 -16.85 -9.85
CA HIS A 351 1.69 -16.74 -8.79
C HIS A 351 2.92 -15.91 -9.20
N GLN A 352 2.87 -15.27 -10.36
CA GLN A 352 3.93 -14.43 -10.90
C GLN A 352 3.48 -12.98 -10.91
N TRP A 353 4.44 -12.06 -10.89
CA TRP A 353 4.19 -10.64 -11.09
C TRP A 353 5.19 -10.07 -12.10
N ALA A 354 4.79 -9.02 -12.79
CA ALA A 354 5.61 -8.36 -13.81
C ALA A 354 6.40 -7.20 -13.20
N ASN A 355 7.73 -7.26 -13.26
CA ASN A 355 8.60 -6.16 -12.86
C ASN A 355 9.14 -5.42 -14.08
N LEU A 356 8.69 -4.19 -14.28
CA LEU A 356 9.30 -3.26 -15.24
C LEU A 356 10.60 -2.73 -14.64
N GLU A 357 11.73 -3.35 -14.98
CA GLU A 357 13.04 -2.97 -14.43
C GLU A 357 13.46 -1.59 -14.94
N ASN A 358 13.39 -1.39 -16.26
CA ASN A 358 13.86 -0.16 -16.90
C ASN A 358 13.06 0.16 -18.18
N TRP A 359 13.17 1.41 -18.65
CA TRP A 359 12.65 1.83 -19.96
C TRP A 359 13.64 2.75 -20.66
N GLU A 360 13.66 2.64 -21.99
CA GLU A 360 14.46 3.45 -22.89
C GLU A 360 13.51 4.07 -23.95
N ILE A 361 13.36 5.38 -23.89
CA ILE A 361 12.48 6.13 -24.77
C ILE A 361 13.31 7.04 -25.66
N ASN A 362 13.24 6.79 -26.97
CA ASN A 362 13.97 7.55 -27.97
C ASN A 362 13.01 8.39 -28.81
N ILE A 363 13.45 9.57 -29.27
CA ILE A 363 12.71 10.38 -30.24
C ILE A 363 13.24 10.04 -31.63
N GLY A 364 12.36 9.48 -32.49
CA GLY A 364 12.68 9.07 -33.85
C GLY A 364 12.53 10.20 -34.87
N GLY A 365 11.83 11.27 -34.52
CA GLY A 365 11.60 12.41 -35.39
C GLY A 365 10.28 13.13 -35.13
N TYR A 366 9.98 14.08 -36.00
CA TYR A 366 8.76 14.88 -35.97
C TYR A 366 7.91 14.58 -37.23
N ALA A 367 6.60 14.51 -37.03
CA ALA A 367 5.64 14.31 -38.12
C ALA A 367 5.06 15.64 -38.56
N ASP A 368 4.86 15.77 -39.89
CA ASP A 368 3.93 16.75 -40.45
C ASP A 368 2.52 16.14 -40.43
N GLU A 369 1.51 16.94 -40.11
CA GLU A 369 0.13 16.56 -40.39
C GLU A 369 -0.12 16.47 -41.88
#